data_0406d4075660da0410a1333b92aa50f0
#
_entry.id   0406d4075660da0410a1333b92aa50f0
#
_cell.length_a   1.000
_cell.length_b   1.000
_cell.length_c   1.000
_cell.angle_alpha   90.00
_cell.angle_beta   90.00
_cell.angle_gamma   90.00
#
_symmetry.space_group_name_H-M   'P 1'
#
loop_
_entity.id
_entity.type
_entity.pdbx_description
1 polymer ?
#
loop_
_entity_poly.entity_id
_entity_poly.type
_entity_poly.pdbx_seq_one_letter_code
_entity_poly.pdbx_strand_id
1 'polypeptide(L)'
;MAGTALKRLMAEYKQLTLNPPEGIVAGPVNEENFFEWEALIMGPEDTCFEGGVFPAILSFPSDYPLSPPKMKFTCDMFHPNRKCVQIKVFLQATDSSRPACSPLMVPGPCRRLSELDGSDSDHFYPDGRVCISILHAPGDDPMGYESSAERWSPVQSVEKILLSVVSMLAEPNDESGANVDASKMWREDREQFNRLAKQIVRKSLGL
;
A
#
# COMPACT_ATOMS: atom_id res chain seq x y z
N MET A 1 -2.42 20.18 22.45
CA MET A 1 -3.00 19.24 21.46
C MET A 1 -2.32 17.88 21.47
N ALA A 2 -0.99 17.80 21.49
CA ALA A 2 -0.26 16.51 21.55
C ALA A 2 -0.70 15.58 22.72
N GLY A 3 -1.03 16.13 23.88
CA GLY A 3 -1.49 15.32 25.02
C GLY A 3 -2.86 14.65 24.82
N THR A 4 -3.73 15.21 23.99
CA THR A 4 -5.04 14.62 23.66
C THR A 4 -4.85 13.49 22.63
N ALA A 5 -4.02 13.71 21.62
CA ALA A 5 -3.66 12.70 20.64
C ALA A 5 -3.00 11.47 21.30
N LEU A 6 -2.04 11.71 22.19
CA LEU A 6 -1.37 10.64 22.95
C LEU A 6 -2.35 9.81 23.77
N LYS A 7 -3.25 10.47 24.53
CA LYS A 7 -4.29 9.77 25.32
C LYS A 7 -5.19 8.91 24.43
N ARG A 8 -5.57 9.43 23.27
CA ARG A 8 -6.37 8.68 22.29
C ARG A 8 -5.61 7.46 21.78
N LEU A 9 -4.35 7.61 21.37
CA LEU A 9 -3.52 6.51 20.89
C LEU A 9 -3.28 5.44 21.96
N MET A 10 -3.03 5.83 23.21
CA MET A 10 -2.90 4.89 24.34
C MET A 10 -4.20 4.08 24.57
N ALA A 11 -5.36 4.74 24.46
CA ALA A 11 -6.66 4.05 24.60
C ALA A 11 -6.88 3.05 23.45
N GLU A 12 -6.56 3.41 22.22
CA GLU A 12 -6.67 2.52 21.05
C GLU A 12 -5.71 1.35 21.13
N TYR A 13 -4.46 1.59 21.55
CA TYR A 13 -3.49 0.52 21.78
C TYR A 13 -3.98 -0.49 22.82
N LYS A 14 -4.50 0.01 23.94
CA LYS A 14 -5.09 -0.84 24.96
C LYS A 14 -6.26 -1.67 24.39
N GLN A 15 -7.12 -1.07 23.57
CA GLN A 15 -8.25 -1.77 22.95
C GLN A 15 -7.77 -2.89 22.02
N LEU A 16 -6.80 -2.61 21.14
CA LEU A 16 -6.20 -3.60 20.24
C LEU A 16 -5.47 -4.72 20.96
N THR A 17 -4.86 -4.43 22.12
CA THR A 17 -4.19 -5.43 22.95
C THR A 17 -5.18 -6.35 23.66
N LEU A 18 -6.33 -5.81 24.12
CA LEU A 18 -7.35 -6.59 24.80
C LEU A 18 -8.19 -7.43 23.85
N ASN A 19 -8.48 -6.91 22.67
CA ASN A 19 -9.32 -7.54 21.67
C ASN A 19 -8.65 -7.42 20.29
N PRO A 20 -7.55 -8.17 20.03
CA PRO A 20 -6.86 -8.09 18.74
C PRO A 20 -7.76 -8.61 17.62
N PRO A 21 -7.89 -7.87 16.50
CA PRO A 21 -8.56 -8.39 15.32
C PRO A 21 -7.79 -9.59 14.76
N GLU A 22 -8.51 -10.55 14.20
CA GLU A 22 -7.90 -11.72 13.61
C GLU A 22 -6.92 -11.37 12.49
N GLY A 23 -5.75 -12.00 12.50
CA GLY A 23 -4.71 -11.78 11.49
C GLY A 23 -4.01 -10.41 11.56
N ILE A 24 -4.20 -9.64 12.64
CA ILE A 24 -3.60 -8.31 12.80
C ILE A 24 -2.88 -8.22 14.13
N VAL A 25 -1.62 -7.78 14.09
CA VAL A 25 -0.86 -7.36 15.28
C VAL A 25 -0.40 -5.92 15.03
N ALA A 26 -0.71 -5.00 15.94
CA ALA A 26 -0.31 -3.60 15.79
C ALA A 26 -0.02 -2.94 17.13
N GLY A 27 0.96 -2.05 17.15
CA GLY A 27 1.32 -1.29 18.33
C GLY A 27 2.43 -0.28 18.08
N PRO A 28 2.73 0.58 19.06
CA PRO A 28 3.82 1.55 18.97
C PRO A 28 5.18 0.87 18.71
N VAL A 29 6.00 1.45 17.85
CA VAL A 29 7.36 0.96 17.55
C VAL A 29 8.20 0.93 18.83
N ASN A 30 8.02 1.92 19.70
CA ASN A 30 8.67 2.01 21.02
C ASN A 30 7.79 2.80 22.00
N GLU A 31 8.08 2.67 23.30
CA GLU A 31 7.34 3.35 24.37
C GLU A 31 7.57 4.88 24.40
N GLU A 32 8.63 5.37 23.78
CA GLU A 32 8.97 6.79 23.73
C GLU A 32 8.21 7.54 22.63
N ASN A 33 7.80 6.83 21.56
CA ASN A 33 7.11 7.42 20.42
C ASN A 33 5.81 6.69 20.08
N PHE A 34 4.70 7.08 20.70
CA PHE A 34 3.36 6.58 20.41
C PHE A 34 2.76 7.09 19.08
N PHE A 35 3.46 7.97 18.36
CA PHE A 35 2.99 8.51 17.09
C PHE A 35 3.44 7.70 15.88
N GLU A 36 4.20 6.63 16.11
CA GLU A 36 4.63 5.70 15.06
C GLU A 36 4.37 4.26 15.51
N TRP A 37 3.57 3.54 14.73
CA TRP A 37 3.20 2.17 15.02
C TRP A 37 3.66 1.24 13.93
N GLU A 38 4.07 0.04 14.32
CA GLU A 38 4.17 -1.10 13.42
C GLU A 38 2.88 -1.89 13.42
N ALA A 39 2.52 -2.42 12.23
CA ALA A 39 1.46 -3.39 12.08
C ALA A 39 1.95 -4.56 11.25
N LEU A 40 1.60 -5.78 11.66
CA LEU A 40 1.74 -7.00 10.87
C LEU A 40 0.34 -7.43 10.46
N ILE A 41 0.13 -7.53 9.15
CA ILE A 41 -1.17 -7.86 8.56
C ILE A 41 -1.02 -9.18 7.82
N MET A 42 -1.76 -10.19 8.26
CA MET A 42 -1.82 -11.48 7.57
C MET A 42 -2.70 -11.36 6.32
N GLY A 43 -2.27 -11.99 5.24
CA GLY A 43 -3.07 -12.10 4.03
C GLY A 43 -4.35 -12.89 4.29
N PRO A 44 -5.53 -12.37 3.90
CA PRO A 44 -6.80 -13.02 4.15
C PRO A 44 -6.89 -14.40 3.50
N GLU A 45 -7.59 -15.32 4.16
CA GLU A 45 -7.90 -16.65 3.62
C GLU A 45 -8.68 -16.54 2.30
N ASP A 46 -8.57 -17.55 1.47
CA ASP A 46 -9.22 -17.64 0.14
C ASP A 46 -8.82 -16.50 -0.84
N THR A 47 -7.70 -15.81 -0.57
CA THR A 47 -7.16 -14.77 -1.46
C THR A 47 -5.81 -15.15 -2.03
N CYS A 48 -5.35 -14.40 -3.06
CA CYS A 48 -4.00 -14.57 -3.59
C CYS A 48 -2.89 -14.14 -2.63
N PHE A 49 -3.24 -13.48 -1.51
CA PHE A 49 -2.34 -13.02 -0.46
C PHE A 49 -2.32 -13.96 0.76
N GLU A 50 -3.14 -15.01 0.75
CA GLU A 50 -3.24 -15.98 1.84
C GLU A 50 -1.87 -16.51 2.27
N GLY A 51 -1.67 -16.61 3.60
CA GLY A 51 -0.44 -17.07 4.22
C GLY A 51 0.71 -16.06 4.21
N GLY A 52 0.56 -14.89 3.56
CA GLY A 52 1.54 -13.82 3.61
C GLY A 52 1.47 -13.04 4.92
N VAL A 53 2.60 -12.42 5.31
CA VAL A 53 2.68 -11.49 6.45
C VAL A 53 3.24 -10.17 5.94
N PHE A 54 2.45 -9.11 6.02
CA PHE A 54 2.75 -7.82 5.42
C PHE A 54 3.00 -6.77 6.49
N PRO A 55 4.27 -6.42 6.76
CA PRO A 55 4.59 -5.37 7.71
C PRO A 55 4.26 -3.99 7.12
N ALA A 56 3.72 -3.14 7.97
CA ALA A 56 3.35 -1.77 7.64
C ALA A 56 3.67 -0.83 8.79
N ILE A 57 3.87 0.45 8.47
CA ILE A 57 4.04 1.54 9.43
C ILE A 57 2.85 2.49 9.33
N LEU A 58 2.31 2.87 10.49
CA LEU A 58 1.35 3.96 10.62
C LEU A 58 2.03 5.12 11.32
N SER A 59 1.96 6.32 10.71
CA SER A 59 2.48 7.55 11.28
C SER A 59 1.31 8.49 11.61
N PHE A 60 1.17 8.85 12.88
CA PHE A 60 0.06 9.66 13.37
C PHE A 60 0.45 11.13 13.44
N PRO A 61 -0.41 12.05 12.99
CA PRO A 61 -0.19 13.47 13.13
C PRO A 61 -0.44 13.93 14.57
N SER A 62 0.14 15.08 14.95
CA SER A 62 0.03 15.64 16.30
C SER A 62 -1.39 16.09 16.69
N ASP A 63 -2.25 16.30 15.72
CA ASP A 63 -3.66 16.65 15.86
C ASP A 63 -4.61 15.46 15.78
N TYR A 64 -4.07 14.23 15.74
CA TYR A 64 -4.89 13.02 15.80
C TYR A 64 -5.90 13.07 16.95
N PRO A 65 -7.17 12.71 16.78
CA PRO A 65 -7.79 12.08 15.61
C PRO A 65 -8.45 13.07 14.62
N LEU A 66 -8.12 14.37 14.65
CA LEU A 66 -8.71 15.33 13.71
C LEU A 66 -8.24 15.08 12.28
N SER A 67 -6.96 14.75 12.10
CA SER A 67 -6.38 14.32 10.84
C SER A 67 -6.08 12.82 10.85
N PRO A 68 -6.21 12.13 9.70
CA PRO A 68 -5.91 10.71 9.60
C PRO A 68 -4.42 10.41 9.72
N PRO A 69 -4.06 9.18 10.13
CA PRO A 69 -2.68 8.73 10.02
C PRO A 69 -2.31 8.44 8.56
N LYS A 70 -1.01 8.41 8.29
CA LYS A 70 -0.46 7.89 7.05
C LYS A 70 -0.06 6.43 7.26
N MET A 71 -0.32 5.59 6.28
CA MET A 71 0.05 4.18 6.34
C MET A 71 0.84 3.78 5.11
N LYS A 72 1.88 2.96 5.31
CA LYS A 72 2.68 2.40 4.21
C LYS A 72 3.09 0.97 4.55
N PHE A 73 3.06 0.08 3.56
CA PHE A 73 3.73 -1.21 3.66
C PHE A 73 5.24 -1.03 3.55
N THR A 74 5.99 -1.73 4.40
CA THR A 74 7.46 -1.71 4.39
C THR A 74 8.06 -2.85 3.56
N CYS A 75 7.23 -3.80 3.13
CA CYS A 75 7.58 -4.88 2.22
C CYS A 75 7.18 -4.57 0.78
N ASP A 76 7.69 -5.37 -0.17
CA ASP A 76 7.17 -5.35 -1.53
C ASP A 76 5.70 -5.77 -1.53
N MET A 77 4.87 -5.03 -2.28
CA MET A 77 3.45 -5.33 -2.43
C MET A 77 3.00 -4.92 -3.84
N PHE A 78 2.39 -5.81 -4.59
CA PHE A 78 1.77 -5.52 -5.87
C PHE A 78 0.25 -5.55 -5.70
N HIS A 79 -0.35 -4.37 -5.65
CA HIS A 79 -1.78 -4.24 -5.33
C HIS A 79 -2.37 -2.98 -6.00
N PRO A 80 -3.61 -3.01 -6.49
CA PRO A 80 -4.28 -1.85 -7.11
C PRO A 80 -4.28 -0.59 -6.23
N ASN A 81 -4.59 -0.73 -4.96
CA ASN A 81 -4.72 0.40 -4.02
C ASN A 81 -3.41 0.77 -3.30
N ARG A 82 -2.27 0.33 -3.81
CA ARG A 82 -0.94 0.73 -3.32
C ARG A 82 -0.22 1.56 -4.37
N LYS A 83 0.22 2.76 -4.01
CA LYS A 83 1.13 3.55 -4.86
C LYS A 83 2.47 2.81 -4.94
N CYS A 84 2.77 2.24 -6.11
CA CYS A 84 3.89 1.33 -6.31
C CYS A 84 5.16 2.03 -6.75
N VAL A 85 6.30 1.57 -6.23
CA VAL A 85 7.57 1.59 -6.97
C VAL A 85 7.40 0.63 -8.16
N GLN A 86 7.70 1.06 -9.37
CA GLN A 86 7.76 0.14 -10.52
C GLN A 86 8.68 -1.03 -10.16
N ILE A 87 8.10 -2.18 -9.90
CA ILE A 87 8.86 -3.42 -10.00
C ILE A 87 9.12 -3.57 -11.49
N LYS A 88 10.34 -3.27 -11.95
CA LYS A 88 10.80 -3.75 -13.25
C LYS A 88 10.77 -5.27 -13.15
N VAL A 89 9.66 -5.85 -13.58
CA VAL A 89 9.57 -7.29 -13.81
C VAL A 89 10.56 -7.56 -14.92
N PHE A 90 11.75 -8.03 -14.57
CA PHE A 90 12.61 -8.74 -15.52
C PHE A 90 11.85 -10.03 -15.85
N LEU A 91 10.98 -9.94 -16.83
CA LEU A 91 10.54 -11.10 -17.58
C LEU A 91 11.79 -11.59 -18.31
N GLN A 92 12.55 -12.47 -17.67
CA GLN A 92 13.41 -13.37 -18.40
C GLN A 92 12.46 -14.26 -19.18
N ALA A 93 12.22 -13.86 -20.41
CA ALA A 93 11.64 -14.74 -21.41
C ALA A 93 12.65 -15.89 -21.60
N THR A 94 12.39 -17.01 -20.95
CA THR A 94 12.98 -18.29 -21.33
C THR A 94 12.28 -18.76 -22.60
N ASP A 95 12.53 -18.05 -23.68
CA ASP A 95 12.20 -18.57 -25.02
C ASP A 95 13.51 -19.11 -25.63
N SER A 96 13.70 -20.41 -25.50
CA SER A 96 14.82 -21.18 -26.02
C SER A 96 14.61 -21.54 -27.50
N SER A 97 14.07 -20.62 -28.32
CA SER A 97 13.93 -20.85 -29.78
C SER A 97 14.07 -19.56 -30.58
N ARG A 98 15.29 -18.99 -30.62
CA ARG A 98 15.72 -18.11 -31.72
C ARG A 98 17.22 -18.17 -31.92
N PRO A 99 17.70 -18.30 -33.16
CA PRO A 99 19.14 -18.42 -33.49
C PRO A 99 19.85 -17.07 -33.35
N ALA A 100 21.14 -17.19 -33.01
CA ALA A 100 22.06 -16.09 -32.83
C ALA A 100 22.16 -15.17 -34.06
N CYS A 101 21.98 -13.87 -33.85
CA CYS A 101 22.46 -12.84 -34.76
C CYS A 101 23.54 -11.99 -34.06
N SER A 102 24.64 -11.88 -34.76
CA SER A 102 25.91 -11.24 -34.35
C SER A 102 25.79 -9.74 -34.04
N PRO A 103 26.73 -9.16 -33.27
CA PRO A 103 26.68 -7.78 -32.80
C PRO A 103 27.25 -6.81 -33.84
N LEU A 104 26.52 -5.77 -34.18
CA LEU A 104 27.07 -4.57 -34.79
C LEU A 104 27.00 -3.41 -33.79
N MET A 105 28.18 -2.99 -33.36
CA MET A 105 28.40 -1.78 -32.57
C MET A 105 27.99 -0.53 -33.35
N VAL A 106 27.25 0.39 -32.66
CA VAL A 106 27.38 1.82 -32.88
C VAL A 106 27.27 2.54 -31.53
N PRO A 107 28.25 3.33 -31.11
CA PRO A 107 28.17 4.12 -29.89
C PRO A 107 27.51 5.47 -30.18
N GLY A 108 26.38 5.74 -29.57
CA GLY A 108 25.74 7.05 -29.53
C GLY A 108 25.55 7.53 -28.11
N PRO A 109 25.72 8.83 -27.80
CA PRO A 109 25.77 9.32 -26.44
C PRO A 109 24.41 9.29 -25.75
N CYS A 110 24.42 8.87 -24.50
CA CYS A 110 23.32 8.89 -23.57
C CYS A 110 22.84 10.35 -23.42
N ARG A 111 21.73 10.71 -24.06
CA ARG A 111 21.08 12.01 -23.82
C ARG A 111 20.34 11.94 -22.49
N ARG A 112 20.76 12.83 -21.61
CA ARG A 112 20.05 13.21 -20.41
C ARG A 112 18.65 13.73 -20.83
N LEU A 113 17.59 13.03 -20.46
CA LEU A 113 16.21 13.50 -20.56
C LEU A 113 15.94 14.43 -19.35
N SER A 114 16.42 15.64 -19.45
CA SER A 114 15.90 16.82 -18.79
C SER A 114 15.28 17.68 -19.90
N GLU A 115 14.06 18.10 -19.69
CA GLU A 115 13.23 18.99 -20.54
C GLU A 115 12.21 18.24 -21.43
N LEU A 116 11.07 17.95 -20.85
CA LEU A 116 9.76 18.13 -21.48
C LEU A 116 8.84 18.75 -20.45
N ASP A 117 8.49 19.97 -20.80
CA ASP A 117 7.60 20.90 -20.14
C ASP A 117 6.15 20.42 -20.07
N GLY A 118 5.46 20.79 -18.99
CA GLY A 118 4.06 21.19 -19.06
C GLY A 118 3.02 20.14 -18.71
N SER A 119 2.46 20.27 -17.49
CA SER A 119 1.08 19.91 -17.12
C SER A 119 0.70 18.42 -17.25
N ASP A 120 1.02 17.65 -16.21
CA ASP A 120 0.05 16.85 -15.49
C ASP A 120 0.73 16.36 -14.22
N SER A 121 0.18 16.73 -13.09
CA SER A 121 0.69 16.38 -11.79
C SER A 121 0.37 14.91 -11.44
N ASP A 122 0.96 13.98 -12.16
CA ASP A 122 1.05 12.59 -11.74
C ASP A 122 2.00 12.51 -10.54
N HIS A 123 1.43 12.67 -9.37
CA HIS A 123 2.14 12.48 -8.11
C HIS A 123 2.39 10.99 -7.89
N PHE A 124 3.35 10.45 -8.65
CA PHE A 124 3.94 9.15 -8.38
C PHE A 124 4.73 9.21 -7.06
N TYR A 125 4.12 8.73 -5.98
CA TYR A 125 4.84 8.51 -4.74
C TYR A 125 5.43 7.08 -4.74
N PRO A 126 6.75 6.93 -4.87
CA PRO A 126 7.41 5.61 -4.91
C PRO A 126 7.53 4.95 -3.52
N ASP A 127 6.80 5.40 -2.50
CA ASP A 127 7.06 5.11 -1.09
C ASP A 127 6.17 4.03 -0.46
N GLY A 128 5.34 3.33 -1.23
CA GLY A 128 4.54 2.21 -0.72
C GLY A 128 3.30 2.59 0.08
N ARG A 129 2.85 3.84 0.03
CA ARG A 129 1.66 4.30 0.75
C ARG A 129 0.40 3.54 0.35
N VAL A 130 -0.41 3.26 1.36
CA VAL A 130 -1.76 2.73 1.20
C VAL A 130 -2.70 3.89 0.85
N CYS A 131 -3.49 3.70 -0.21
CA CYS A 131 -4.47 4.67 -0.68
C CYS A 131 -5.86 4.05 -0.56
N ILE A 132 -6.56 4.34 0.52
CA ILE A 132 -7.93 3.91 0.79
C ILE A 132 -8.71 5.09 1.41
N SER A 133 -10.01 5.13 1.19
CA SER A 133 -10.88 6.27 1.55
C SER A 133 -10.79 6.67 3.03
N ILE A 134 -10.72 5.69 3.94
CA ILE A 134 -10.62 5.94 5.38
C ILE A 134 -9.34 6.70 5.79
N LEU A 135 -8.30 6.74 4.95
CA LEU A 135 -7.07 7.49 5.20
C LEU A 135 -7.07 8.88 4.53
N HIS A 136 -8.16 9.26 3.85
CA HIS A 136 -8.30 10.57 3.23
C HIS A 136 -9.02 11.54 4.15
N ALA A 137 -8.46 12.75 4.31
CA ALA A 137 -9.08 13.80 5.09
C ALA A 137 -10.40 14.27 4.45
N PRO A 138 -11.36 14.77 5.24
CA PRO A 138 -12.57 15.38 4.70
C PRO A 138 -12.20 16.54 3.76
N GLY A 139 -12.72 16.53 2.53
CA GLY A 139 -12.46 17.58 1.53
C GLY A 139 -11.32 17.33 0.56
N ASP A 140 -10.54 16.26 0.72
CA ASP A 140 -9.42 15.91 -0.20
C ASP A 140 -9.88 15.37 -1.58
N ASP A 141 -11.18 15.28 -1.83
CA ASP A 141 -11.73 14.85 -3.12
C ASP A 141 -12.49 16.00 -3.79
N PRO A 142 -11.83 16.78 -4.64
CA PRO A 142 -12.46 17.87 -5.39
C PRO A 142 -13.54 17.39 -6.37
N MET A 143 -13.49 16.12 -6.77
CA MET A 143 -14.38 15.52 -7.76
C MET A 143 -15.60 14.81 -7.14
N GLY A 144 -15.61 14.58 -5.82
CA GLY A 144 -16.75 14.01 -5.12
C GLY A 144 -17.03 12.52 -5.38
N TYR A 145 -16.03 11.77 -5.82
CA TYR A 145 -16.17 10.33 -6.12
C TYR A 145 -16.29 9.47 -4.87
N GLU A 146 -15.72 9.91 -3.74
CA GLU A 146 -15.76 9.16 -2.50
C GLU A 146 -16.89 9.66 -1.59
N SER A 147 -17.64 8.72 -1.02
CA SER A 147 -18.64 9.03 -0.01
C SER A 147 -17.99 9.66 1.23
N SER A 148 -18.56 10.74 1.74
CA SER A 148 -18.10 11.38 2.99
C SER A 148 -18.13 10.44 4.20
N ALA A 149 -18.98 9.40 4.17
CA ALA A 149 -19.08 8.39 5.21
C ALA A 149 -17.91 7.39 5.21
N GLU A 150 -17.24 7.22 4.08
CA GLU A 150 -16.10 6.31 3.92
C GLU A 150 -14.76 6.98 4.27
N ARG A 151 -14.75 8.31 4.34
CA ARG A 151 -13.56 9.08 4.66
C ARG A 151 -13.27 9.14 6.14
N TRP A 152 -12.08 9.67 6.43
CA TRP A 152 -11.68 9.88 7.80
C TRP A 152 -12.63 10.80 8.56
N SER A 153 -12.92 10.40 9.76
CA SER A 153 -13.53 11.25 10.78
C SER A 153 -12.98 10.90 12.16
N PRO A 154 -13.03 11.81 13.16
CA PRO A 154 -12.45 11.57 14.48
C PRO A 154 -13.05 10.38 15.26
N VAL A 155 -14.17 9.82 14.80
CA VAL A 155 -14.79 8.61 15.39
C VAL A 155 -14.18 7.32 14.84
N GLN A 156 -13.41 7.38 13.78
CA GLN A 156 -12.69 6.23 13.26
C GLN A 156 -11.56 5.81 14.21
N SER A 157 -11.15 4.56 14.14
CA SER A 157 -10.11 3.98 14.99
C SER A 157 -9.00 3.33 14.15
N VAL A 158 -7.86 3.08 14.78
CA VAL A 158 -6.75 2.31 14.18
C VAL A 158 -7.22 0.91 13.80
N GLU A 159 -8.01 0.25 14.65
CA GLU A 159 -8.62 -1.04 14.35
C GLU A 159 -9.40 -1.01 13.03
N LYS A 160 -10.25 0.01 12.85
CA LYS A 160 -11.05 0.14 11.64
C LYS A 160 -10.20 0.40 10.39
N ILE A 161 -9.11 1.16 10.51
CA ILE A 161 -8.14 1.33 9.42
C ILE A 161 -7.55 -0.03 9.03
N LEU A 162 -7.07 -0.81 10.01
CA LEU A 162 -6.42 -2.09 9.78
C LEU A 162 -7.38 -3.11 9.16
N LEU A 163 -8.64 -3.16 9.65
CA LEU A 163 -9.69 -3.99 9.04
C LEU A 163 -10.03 -3.55 7.61
N SER A 164 -10.04 -2.25 7.33
CA SER A 164 -10.23 -1.74 5.96
C SER A 164 -9.09 -2.16 5.04
N VAL A 165 -7.87 -2.24 5.55
CA VAL A 165 -6.71 -2.74 4.79
C VAL A 165 -6.83 -4.24 4.50
N VAL A 166 -7.28 -5.05 5.46
CA VAL A 166 -7.55 -6.48 5.24
C VAL A 166 -8.64 -6.66 4.18
N SER A 167 -9.73 -5.89 4.27
CA SER A 167 -10.80 -5.90 3.25
C SER A 167 -10.28 -5.51 1.87
N MET A 168 -9.41 -4.49 1.79
CA MET A 168 -8.76 -4.07 0.54
C MET A 168 -7.88 -5.19 -0.05
N LEU A 169 -7.17 -5.97 0.80
CA LEU A 169 -6.37 -7.11 0.32
C LEU A 169 -7.25 -8.23 -0.22
N ALA A 170 -8.42 -8.45 0.39
CA ALA A 170 -9.39 -9.44 -0.07
C ALA A 170 -10.06 -9.01 -1.39
N GLU A 171 -10.53 -7.77 -1.44
CA GLU A 171 -11.27 -7.21 -2.57
C GLU A 171 -10.67 -5.85 -2.97
N PRO A 172 -9.67 -5.83 -3.88
CA PRO A 172 -9.09 -4.60 -4.38
C PRO A 172 -10.11 -3.71 -5.09
N ASN A 173 -10.11 -2.43 -4.77
CA ASN A 173 -10.84 -1.43 -5.54
C ASN A 173 -9.98 -1.01 -6.74
N ASP A 174 -10.25 -1.57 -7.90
CA ASP A 174 -9.49 -1.34 -9.13
C ASP A 174 -10.01 -0.13 -9.94
N GLU A 175 -11.21 0.38 -9.64
CA GLU A 175 -11.77 1.58 -10.28
C GLU A 175 -11.04 2.86 -9.86
N SER A 176 -10.61 2.92 -8.59
CA SER A 176 -9.81 4.01 -8.04
C SER A 176 -8.38 3.57 -7.70
N GLY A 177 -7.83 2.64 -8.49
CA GLY A 177 -6.52 2.06 -8.24
C GLY A 177 -5.39 3.08 -8.33
N ALA A 178 -4.61 3.21 -7.26
CA ALA A 178 -3.40 4.04 -7.23
C ALA A 178 -2.23 3.42 -8.05
N ASN A 179 -2.35 2.16 -8.41
CA ASN A 179 -1.43 1.41 -9.26
C ASN A 179 -2.14 0.92 -10.50
N VAL A 180 -2.01 1.67 -11.59
CA VAL A 180 -2.69 1.41 -12.86
C VAL A 180 -2.33 0.04 -13.42
N ASP A 181 -1.06 -0.39 -13.34
CA ASP A 181 -0.60 -1.67 -13.87
C ASP A 181 -1.22 -2.83 -13.09
N ALA A 182 -1.29 -2.73 -11.76
CA ALA A 182 -1.93 -3.73 -10.92
C ALA A 182 -3.45 -3.77 -11.15
N SER A 183 -4.10 -2.63 -11.28
CA SER A 183 -5.54 -2.53 -11.57
C SER A 183 -5.87 -3.15 -12.94
N LYS A 184 -5.06 -2.86 -13.94
CA LYS A 184 -5.21 -3.45 -15.28
C LYS A 184 -5.04 -4.96 -15.24
N MET A 185 -3.97 -5.46 -14.59
CA MET A 185 -3.70 -6.88 -14.48
C MET A 185 -4.78 -7.61 -13.67
N TRP A 186 -5.29 -6.98 -12.62
CA TRP A 186 -6.40 -7.49 -11.82
C TRP A 186 -7.66 -7.74 -12.65
N ARG A 187 -7.96 -6.86 -13.62
CA ARG A 187 -9.14 -6.96 -14.50
C ARG A 187 -8.92 -7.89 -15.69
N GLU A 188 -7.74 -7.80 -16.34
CA GLU A 188 -7.51 -8.39 -17.65
C GLU A 188 -6.74 -9.72 -17.58
N ASP A 189 -5.86 -9.91 -16.59
CA ASP A 189 -5.05 -11.13 -16.43
C ASP A 189 -4.92 -11.52 -14.95
N ARG A 190 -6.01 -12.06 -14.41
CA ARG A 190 -6.11 -12.51 -13.02
C ARG A 190 -5.10 -13.59 -12.66
N GLU A 191 -4.75 -14.45 -13.60
CA GLU A 191 -3.77 -15.51 -13.36
C GLU A 191 -2.37 -14.96 -13.16
N GLN A 192 -1.98 -13.98 -13.98
CA GLN A 192 -0.69 -13.31 -13.82
C GLN A 192 -0.65 -12.50 -12.53
N PHE A 193 -1.72 -11.79 -12.20
CA PHE A 193 -1.84 -11.10 -10.92
C PHE A 193 -1.64 -12.05 -9.74
N ASN A 194 -2.35 -13.19 -9.73
CA ASN A 194 -2.25 -14.19 -8.67
C ASN A 194 -0.84 -14.81 -8.58
N ARG A 195 -0.14 -15.00 -9.70
CA ARG A 195 1.26 -15.47 -9.70
C ARG A 195 2.18 -14.47 -9.02
N LEU A 196 2.04 -13.18 -9.33
CA LEU A 196 2.83 -12.11 -8.70
C LEU A 196 2.51 -11.96 -7.21
N ALA A 197 1.24 -12.01 -6.83
CA ALA A 197 0.82 -11.96 -5.43
C ALA A 197 1.44 -13.11 -4.63
N LYS A 198 1.43 -14.34 -5.15
CA LYS A 198 2.08 -15.50 -4.52
C LYS A 198 3.60 -15.37 -4.39
N GLN A 199 4.27 -14.71 -5.34
CA GLN A 199 5.71 -14.40 -5.20
C GLN A 199 5.95 -13.41 -4.06
N ILE A 200 5.08 -12.42 -3.91
CA ILE A 200 5.14 -11.43 -2.82
C ILE A 200 4.89 -12.10 -1.47
N VAL A 201 3.92 -13.01 -1.38
CA VAL A 201 3.68 -13.84 -0.19
C VAL A 201 4.95 -14.60 0.22
N ARG A 202 5.63 -15.28 -0.72
CA ARG A 202 6.89 -15.97 -0.43
C ARG A 202 7.95 -15.00 0.09
N LYS A 203 8.14 -13.86 -0.58
CA LYS A 203 9.08 -12.83 -0.13
C LYS A 203 8.76 -12.30 1.27
N SER A 204 7.49 -12.13 1.61
CA SER A 204 7.08 -11.66 2.95
C SER A 204 7.45 -12.65 4.06
N LEU A 205 7.63 -13.91 3.71
CA LEU A 205 8.06 -15.00 4.61
C LEU A 205 9.58 -15.24 4.56
N GLY A 206 10.33 -14.50 3.73
CA GLY A 206 11.76 -14.70 3.55
C GLY A 206 12.14 -15.91 2.69
N LEU A 207 11.21 -16.39 1.84
CA LEU A 207 11.36 -17.56 0.95
C LEU A 207 11.64 -17.16 -0.50
#